data_dfa56192ce7eddbe6d64548e938deb51
#
_entry.id   dfa56192ce7eddbe6d64548e938deb51
#
_cell.length_a   1.000
_cell.length_b   1.000
_cell.length_c   1.000
_cell.angle_alpha   90.00
_cell.angle_beta   90.00
_cell.angle_gamma   90.00
#
_symmetry.space_group_name_H-M   'P 1'
#
loop_
_entity.id
_entity.type
_entity.pdbx_description
1 polymer ?
#
loop_
_entity_poly.entity_id
_entity_poly.type
_entity_poly.pdbx_seq_one_letter_code
_entity_poly.pdbx_strand_id
1 'polypeptide(L)'
;MRSFYLNNIVYYVAGAVSVIFVLSYFQPAFFQIAVLVLLMLALAIAIDGYLLYSKRNGINAWRNTTERFSIGDSNKVSLHLENRYPFTVSLSVIDELPVQFQVRIWLRRARIESNHSEEIGYLLKPLTRGEYVFDNINVFAYGPLQLVKRRYTFPAQQTVKV
;
A
#
# COMPACT_ATOMS: atom_id res chain seq x y z
N MET A 1 -9.56 9.78 5.50
CA MET A 1 -8.38 10.36 6.17
C MET A 1 -7.13 10.14 5.32
N ARG A 2 -6.31 11.16 5.09
CA ARG A 2 -5.05 11.03 4.38
C ARG A 2 -3.99 10.59 5.38
N SER A 3 -3.59 9.32 5.36
CA SER A 3 -2.59 8.80 6.29
C SER A 3 -1.23 8.83 5.62
N PHE A 4 -0.31 9.61 6.18
CA PHE A 4 1.09 9.66 5.80
C PHE A 4 1.88 8.67 6.66
N TYR A 5 2.66 7.83 6.04
CA TYR A 5 3.53 6.89 6.74
C TYR A 5 4.91 6.88 6.09
N LEU A 6 5.94 6.82 6.90
CA LEU A 6 7.29 6.54 6.44
C LEU A 6 7.46 5.03 6.22
N ASN A 7 8.24 4.67 5.21
CA ASN A 7 8.61 3.28 4.99
C ASN A 7 9.74 2.87 5.94
N ASN A 8 9.83 1.58 6.24
CA ASN A 8 10.85 1.04 7.16
C ASN A 8 12.28 1.37 6.75
N ILE A 9 12.54 1.52 5.45
CA ILE A 9 13.85 1.89 4.94
C ILE A 9 14.37 3.22 5.51
N VAL A 10 13.46 4.18 5.76
CA VAL A 10 13.82 5.48 6.37
C VAL A 10 14.39 5.28 7.77
N TYR A 11 13.79 4.39 8.56
CA TYR A 11 14.28 4.11 9.93
C TYR A 11 15.63 3.42 9.93
N TYR A 12 15.88 2.51 8.97
CA TYR A 12 17.20 1.86 8.84
C TYR A 12 18.28 2.87 8.43
N VAL A 13 17.97 3.74 7.46
CA VAL A 13 18.91 4.79 7.05
C VAL A 13 19.17 5.79 8.19
N ALA A 14 18.13 6.21 8.92
CA ALA A 14 18.27 7.09 10.07
C ALA A 14 19.13 6.44 11.18
N GLY A 15 18.95 5.13 11.42
CA GLY A 15 19.79 4.38 12.33
C GLY A 15 21.27 4.35 11.92
N ALA A 16 21.54 4.13 10.62
CA ALA A 16 22.90 4.18 10.08
C ALA A 16 23.54 5.57 10.24
N VAL A 17 22.78 6.63 9.95
CA VAL A 17 23.23 8.02 10.16
C VAL A 17 23.57 8.29 11.63
N SER A 18 22.76 7.77 12.55
CA SER A 18 23.04 7.90 13.99
C SER A 18 24.37 7.25 14.38
N VAL A 19 24.70 6.09 13.79
CA VAL A 19 26.00 5.44 14.01
C VAL A 19 27.15 6.32 13.50
N ILE A 20 27.00 6.94 12.31
CA ILE A 20 28.01 7.85 11.76
C ILE A 20 28.21 9.06 12.68
N PHE A 21 27.13 9.59 13.29
CA PHE A 21 27.26 10.66 14.29
C PHE A 21 28.04 10.24 15.52
N VAL A 22 27.86 9.02 15.99
CA VAL A 22 28.66 8.49 17.12
C VAL A 22 30.14 8.38 16.72
N LEU A 23 30.42 7.89 15.50
CA LEU A 23 31.81 7.77 15.02
C LEU A 23 32.49 9.14 14.82
N SER A 24 31.73 10.21 14.67
CA SER A 24 32.25 11.57 14.54
C SER A 24 33.03 12.05 15.80
N TYR A 25 32.81 11.38 16.95
CA TYR A 25 33.60 11.61 18.15
C TYR A 25 35.08 11.27 17.95
N PHE A 26 35.38 10.24 17.17
CA PHE A 26 36.74 9.81 16.87
C PHE A 26 37.36 10.58 15.69
N GLN A 27 36.55 10.95 14.68
CA GLN A 27 36.99 11.60 13.46
C GLN A 27 36.03 12.69 13.06
N PRO A 28 36.39 13.98 13.15
CA PRO A 28 35.47 15.12 12.85
C PRO A 28 34.87 15.11 11.45
N ALA A 29 35.53 14.52 10.44
CA ALA A 29 35.03 14.43 9.09
C ALA A 29 33.70 13.67 9.01
N PHE A 30 33.45 12.69 9.89
CA PHE A 30 32.19 11.95 9.93
C PHE A 30 30.98 12.81 10.29
N PHE A 31 31.20 13.91 11.06
CA PHE A 31 30.11 14.84 11.38
C PHE A 31 29.54 15.48 10.12
N GLN A 32 30.42 15.98 9.24
CA GLN A 32 30.01 16.64 7.98
C GLN A 32 29.28 15.63 7.06
N ILE A 33 29.79 14.39 6.99
CA ILE A 33 29.17 13.32 6.20
C ILE A 33 27.78 13.00 6.76
N ALA A 34 27.63 12.83 8.06
CA ALA A 34 26.37 12.51 8.70
C ALA A 34 25.32 13.61 8.46
N VAL A 35 25.70 14.87 8.61
CA VAL A 35 24.82 16.03 8.32
C VAL A 35 24.40 16.04 6.86
N LEU A 36 25.34 15.84 5.93
CA LEU A 36 25.02 15.80 4.50
C LEU A 36 24.03 14.69 4.15
N VAL A 37 24.26 13.48 4.65
CA VAL A 37 23.36 12.32 4.42
C VAL A 37 21.97 12.57 5.03
N LEU A 38 21.92 13.17 6.22
CA LEU A 38 20.65 13.52 6.87
C LEU A 38 19.85 14.54 6.04
N LEU A 39 20.52 15.58 5.53
CA LEU A 39 19.88 16.58 4.67
C LEU A 39 19.40 15.97 3.35
N MET A 40 20.20 15.11 2.72
CA MET A 40 19.80 14.37 1.52
C MET A 40 18.59 13.46 1.78
N LEU A 41 18.57 12.76 2.91
CA LEU A 41 17.43 11.91 3.30
C LEU A 41 16.17 12.75 3.50
N ALA A 42 16.27 13.88 4.21
CA ALA A 42 15.14 14.79 4.43
C ALA A 42 14.59 15.34 3.10
N LEU A 43 15.48 15.76 2.18
CA LEU A 43 15.10 16.23 0.86
C LEU A 43 14.42 15.11 0.04
N ALA A 44 14.97 13.90 0.06
CA ALA A 44 14.40 12.75 -0.64
C ALA A 44 13.00 12.39 -0.12
N ILE A 45 12.78 12.41 1.20
CA ILE A 45 11.46 12.21 1.82
C ILE A 45 10.49 13.33 1.38
N ALA A 46 10.94 14.58 1.36
CA ALA A 46 10.10 15.70 0.94
C ALA A 46 9.67 15.57 -0.53
N ILE A 47 10.59 15.20 -1.43
CA ILE A 47 10.31 14.99 -2.86
C ILE A 47 9.34 13.82 -3.03
N ASP A 48 9.61 12.66 -2.41
CA ASP A 48 8.78 11.46 -2.50
C ASP A 48 7.35 11.73 -1.98
N GLY A 49 7.25 12.44 -0.85
CA GLY A 49 5.99 12.90 -0.29
C GLY A 49 5.26 13.88 -1.21
N TYR A 50 5.95 14.88 -1.74
CA TYR A 50 5.35 15.84 -2.66
C TYR A 50 4.77 15.14 -3.89
N LEU A 51 5.52 14.25 -4.55
CA LEU A 51 5.06 13.50 -5.71
C LEU A 51 3.83 12.65 -5.39
N LEU A 52 3.83 11.95 -4.25
CA LEU A 52 2.74 11.06 -3.84
C LEU A 52 1.47 11.84 -3.41
N TYR A 53 1.62 13.08 -2.90
CA TYR A 53 0.49 13.90 -2.45
C TYR A 53 0.06 14.97 -3.47
N SER A 54 0.80 15.14 -4.58
CA SER A 54 0.47 16.08 -5.65
C SER A 54 -0.90 15.80 -6.28
N LYS A 55 -1.28 14.52 -6.41
CA LYS A 55 -2.61 14.12 -6.88
C LYS A 55 -3.50 13.64 -5.73
N ARG A 56 -4.70 14.24 -5.63
CA ARG A 56 -5.70 13.84 -4.61
C ARG A 56 -6.19 12.40 -4.82
N ASN A 57 -6.48 12.04 -6.05
CA ASN A 57 -7.03 10.75 -6.48
C ASN A 57 -6.02 10.02 -7.38
N GLY A 58 -4.79 9.83 -6.88
CA GLY A 58 -3.71 9.19 -7.64
C GLY A 58 -3.91 7.70 -7.85
N ILE A 59 -4.67 7.04 -6.96
CA ILE A 59 -5.08 5.64 -7.10
C ILE A 59 -6.59 5.58 -7.07
N ASN A 60 -7.16 4.63 -7.83
CA ASN A 60 -8.54 4.21 -7.73
C ASN A 60 -8.60 2.68 -7.60
N ALA A 61 -9.57 2.18 -6.81
CA ALA A 61 -9.75 0.74 -6.62
C ALA A 61 -11.22 0.41 -6.43
N TRP A 62 -11.66 -0.70 -7.04
CA TRP A 62 -13.01 -1.23 -6.85
C TRP A 62 -12.99 -2.76 -6.94
N ARG A 63 -13.98 -3.37 -6.33
CA ARG A 63 -14.21 -4.82 -6.35
C ARG A 63 -15.27 -5.17 -7.36
N ASN A 64 -15.06 -6.26 -8.08
CA ASN A 64 -16.07 -6.89 -8.91
C ASN A 64 -16.25 -8.34 -8.44
N THR A 65 -17.47 -8.69 -8.04
CA THR A 65 -17.87 -10.03 -7.62
C THR A 65 -19.33 -10.27 -7.98
N THR A 66 -19.71 -11.53 -8.03
CA THR A 66 -21.11 -11.95 -8.28
C THR A 66 -21.96 -11.68 -7.03
N GLU A 67 -23.27 -11.46 -7.24
CA GLU A 67 -24.23 -11.25 -6.15
C GLU A 67 -24.47 -12.52 -5.31
N ARG A 68 -24.17 -13.68 -5.89
CA ARG A 68 -24.35 -14.99 -5.23
C ARG A 68 -23.12 -15.87 -5.43
N PHE A 69 -22.72 -16.55 -4.39
CA PHE A 69 -21.67 -17.57 -4.43
C PHE A 69 -22.28 -18.97 -4.34
N SER A 70 -21.66 -19.91 -5.05
CA SER A 70 -21.94 -21.33 -4.91
C SER A 70 -21.23 -21.88 -3.70
N ILE A 71 -21.99 -22.55 -2.81
CA ILE A 71 -21.42 -23.21 -1.62
C ILE A 71 -20.52 -24.36 -2.03
N GLY A 72 -19.35 -24.46 -1.41
CA GLY A 72 -18.37 -25.51 -1.70
C GLY A 72 -17.57 -25.35 -2.98
N ASP A 73 -17.90 -24.37 -3.83
CA ASP A 73 -17.19 -24.09 -5.08
C ASP A 73 -16.25 -22.89 -4.94
N SER A 74 -15.30 -22.79 -5.87
CA SER A 74 -14.37 -21.65 -5.96
C SER A 74 -15.03 -20.52 -6.72
N ASN A 75 -15.38 -19.44 -6.04
CA ASN A 75 -16.00 -18.26 -6.60
C ASN A 75 -14.94 -17.18 -6.86
N LYS A 76 -14.91 -16.64 -8.08
CA LYS A 76 -13.93 -15.61 -8.46
C LYS A 76 -14.35 -14.23 -7.93
N VAL A 77 -13.39 -13.54 -7.32
CA VAL A 77 -13.47 -12.12 -6.96
C VAL A 77 -12.32 -11.40 -7.66
N SER A 78 -12.59 -10.25 -8.24
CA SER A 78 -11.59 -9.44 -8.93
C SER A 78 -11.51 -8.06 -8.31
N LEU A 79 -10.28 -7.61 -8.03
CA LEU A 79 -9.98 -6.24 -7.65
C LEU A 79 -9.38 -5.51 -8.85
N HIS A 80 -9.98 -4.41 -9.22
CA HIS A 80 -9.46 -3.52 -10.24
C HIS A 80 -8.74 -2.37 -9.57
N LEU A 81 -7.49 -2.13 -9.99
CA LEU A 81 -6.61 -1.09 -9.48
C LEU A 81 -6.21 -0.20 -10.65
N GLU A 82 -6.38 1.10 -10.51
CA GLU A 82 -6.03 2.10 -11.51
C GLU A 82 -4.99 3.05 -10.94
N ASN A 83 -3.83 3.15 -11.61
CA ASN A 83 -2.80 4.13 -11.30
C ASN A 83 -2.99 5.37 -12.18
N ARG A 84 -3.31 6.49 -11.56
CA ARG A 84 -3.47 7.80 -12.23
C ARG A 84 -2.26 8.72 -12.06
N TYR A 85 -1.21 8.26 -11.37
CA TYR A 85 0.03 9.01 -11.27
C TYR A 85 0.81 9.01 -12.59
N PRO A 86 1.65 10.04 -12.86
CA PRO A 86 2.51 10.09 -14.03
C PRO A 86 3.77 9.20 -13.89
N PHE A 87 3.82 8.34 -12.88
CA PHE A 87 4.93 7.45 -12.61
C PHE A 87 4.44 6.06 -12.16
N THR A 88 5.30 5.07 -12.26
CA THR A 88 5.03 3.71 -11.79
C THR A 88 4.91 3.69 -10.27
N VAL A 89 3.85 3.09 -9.75
CA VAL A 89 3.56 3.01 -8.31
C VAL A 89 3.58 1.55 -7.86
N SER A 90 4.30 1.28 -6.76
CA SER A 90 4.16 0.02 -6.05
C SER A 90 3.00 0.12 -5.06
N LEU A 91 2.12 -0.87 -5.08
CA LEU A 91 0.92 -0.92 -4.25
C LEU A 91 0.96 -2.14 -3.33
N SER A 92 0.48 -1.97 -2.10
CA SER A 92 0.08 -3.06 -1.23
C SER A 92 -1.42 -2.94 -0.97
N VAL A 93 -2.18 -3.92 -1.44
CA VAL A 93 -3.64 -3.92 -1.40
C VAL A 93 -4.09 -4.90 -0.32
N ILE A 94 -4.96 -4.43 0.55
CA ILE A 94 -5.63 -5.24 1.57
C ILE A 94 -7.12 -5.17 1.29
N ASP A 95 -7.70 -6.32 1.01
CA ASP A 95 -9.15 -6.46 0.88
C ASP A 95 -9.72 -6.99 2.20
N GLU A 96 -10.70 -6.29 2.76
CA GLU A 96 -11.36 -6.68 3.99
C GLU A 96 -12.44 -7.73 3.67
N LEU A 97 -12.02 -9.00 3.77
CA LEU A 97 -12.87 -10.15 3.47
C LEU A 97 -13.88 -10.41 4.59
N PRO A 98 -15.04 -11.01 4.25
CA PRO A 98 -16.00 -11.49 5.24
C PRO A 98 -15.37 -12.41 6.28
N VAL A 99 -15.72 -12.22 7.55
CA VAL A 99 -15.16 -12.97 8.70
C VAL A 99 -15.35 -14.48 8.59
N GLN A 100 -16.38 -14.92 7.87
CA GLN A 100 -16.69 -16.34 7.67
C GLN A 100 -15.59 -17.09 6.90
N PHE A 101 -14.78 -16.39 6.09
CA PHE A 101 -13.64 -17.00 5.40
C PHE A 101 -12.44 -17.25 6.32
N GLN A 102 -12.44 -16.72 7.55
CA GLN A 102 -11.35 -16.85 8.53
C GLN A 102 -9.98 -16.41 8.02
N VAL A 103 -9.95 -15.61 6.96
CA VAL A 103 -8.72 -15.00 6.42
C VAL A 103 -8.47 -13.70 7.16
N ARG A 104 -7.50 -13.73 8.06
CA ARG A 104 -7.21 -12.57 8.92
C ARG A 104 -6.74 -11.33 8.13
N ILE A 105 -5.88 -11.53 7.14
CA ILE A 105 -5.38 -10.45 6.28
C ILE A 105 -5.17 -11.02 4.88
N TRP A 106 -5.90 -10.48 3.92
CA TRP A 106 -5.64 -10.73 2.51
C TRP A 106 -4.83 -9.57 1.94
N LEU A 107 -3.55 -9.83 1.69
CA LEU A 107 -2.61 -8.82 1.19
C LEU A 107 -2.04 -9.28 -0.15
N ARG A 108 -2.08 -8.39 -1.14
CA ARG A 108 -1.41 -8.55 -2.43
C ARG A 108 -0.57 -7.32 -2.75
N ARG A 109 0.53 -7.55 -3.46
CA ARG A 109 1.39 -6.48 -3.97
C ARG A 109 1.26 -6.42 -5.48
N ALA A 110 1.18 -5.20 -6.01
CA ALA A 110 1.13 -4.91 -7.43
C ALA A 110 2.09 -3.78 -7.75
N ARG A 111 2.57 -3.72 -8.99
CA ARG A 111 3.37 -2.62 -9.50
C ARG A 111 2.78 -2.16 -10.81
N ILE A 112 2.09 -1.03 -10.78
CA ILE A 112 1.30 -0.54 -11.90
C ILE A 112 2.02 0.65 -12.54
N GLU A 113 2.20 0.58 -13.86
CA GLU A 113 2.80 1.66 -14.64
C GLU A 113 1.93 2.92 -14.64
N SER A 114 2.55 4.03 -15.06
CA SER A 114 1.86 5.31 -15.18
C SER A 114 0.61 5.21 -16.04
N ASN A 115 -0.53 5.66 -15.51
CA ASN A 115 -1.84 5.70 -16.18
C ASN A 115 -2.31 4.32 -16.71
N HIS A 116 -1.87 3.23 -16.07
CA HIS A 116 -2.34 1.87 -16.37
C HIS A 116 -3.23 1.34 -15.25
N SER A 117 -3.97 0.28 -15.58
CA SER A 117 -4.81 -0.47 -14.64
C SER A 117 -4.40 -1.93 -14.62
N GLU A 118 -4.60 -2.57 -13.48
CA GLU A 118 -4.33 -3.99 -13.26
C GLU A 118 -5.52 -4.64 -12.55
N GLU A 119 -5.83 -5.89 -12.92
CA GLU A 119 -6.83 -6.71 -12.26
C GLU A 119 -6.15 -7.81 -11.44
N ILE A 120 -6.47 -7.90 -10.16
CA ILE A 120 -6.01 -8.96 -9.26
C ILE A 120 -7.19 -9.87 -8.96
N GLY A 121 -7.18 -11.07 -9.54
CA GLY A 121 -8.18 -12.10 -9.27
C GLY A 121 -7.77 -12.98 -8.08
N TYR A 122 -8.77 -13.41 -7.29
CA TYR A 122 -8.61 -14.44 -6.28
C TYR A 122 -9.89 -15.27 -6.14
N LEU A 123 -9.76 -16.43 -5.53
CA LEU A 123 -10.85 -17.39 -5.37
C LEU A 123 -11.25 -17.51 -3.90
N LEU A 124 -12.55 -17.52 -3.65
CA LEU A 124 -13.13 -17.75 -2.33
C LEU A 124 -14.05 -18.97 -2.37
N LYS A 125 -13.94 -19.83 -1.36
CA LYS A 125 -14.75 -21.03 -1.23
C LYS A 125 -15.58 -20.95 0.06
N PRO A 126 -16.87 -20.52 -0.02
CA PRO A 126 -17.73 -20.49 1.14
C PRO A 126 -18.11 -21.93 1.55
N LEU A 127 -18.10 -22.21 2.85
CA LEU A 127 -18.42 -23.51 3.41
C LEU A 127 -19.79 -23.54 4.09
N THR A 128 -20.37 -22.38 4.37
CA THR A 128 -21.67 -22.24 5.04
C THR A 128 -22.57 -21.31 4.27
N ARG A 129 -23.88 -21.54 4.37
CA ARG A 129 -24.87 -20.62 3.82
C ARG A 129 -24.97 -19.36 4.68
N GLY A 130 -25.32 -18.24 4.06
CA GLY A 130 -25.55 -16.99 4.76
C GLY A 130 -25.19 -15.76 3.92
N GLU A 131 -25.18 -14.62 4.58
CA GLU A 131 -24.77 -13.36 4.01
C GLU A 131 -23.30 -13.08 4.34
N TYR A 132 -22.51 -12.82 3.32
CA TYR A 132 -21.09 -12.54 3.40
C TYR A 132 -20.87 -11.06 3.07
N VAL A 133 -20.51 -10.28 4.08
CA VAL A 133 -20.32 -8.85 3.96
C VAL A 133 -18.85 -8.54 3.74
N PHE A 134 -18.52 -8.04 2.58
CA PHE A 134 -17.21 -7.45 2.28
C PHE A 134 -17.19 -6.01 2.77
N ASP A 135 -16.07 -5.57 3.35
CA ASP A 135 -15.86 -4.21 3.79
C ASP A 135 -14.98 -3.41 2.80
N ASN A 136 -14.14 -2.54 3.31
CA ASN A 136 -13.35 -1.61 2.53
C ASN A 136 -12.17 -2.29 1.81
N ILE A 137 -11.70 -1.63 0.75
CA ILE A 137 -10.42 -1.92 0.13
C ILE A 137 -9.42 -0.88 0.62
N ASN A 138 -8.33 -1.34 1.25
CA ASN A 138 -7.25 -0.48 1.70
C ASN A 138 -6.05 -0.64 0.78
N VAL A 139 -5.60 0.45 0.17
CA VAL A 139 -4.46 0.46 -0.74
C VAL A 139 -3.37 1.36 -0.17
N PHE A 140 -2.18 0.80 0.02
CA PHE A 140 -0.99 1.54 0.38
C PHE A 140 -0.17 1.78 -0.88
N ALA A 141 -0.10 3.03 -1.33
CA ALA A 141 0.72 3.44 -2.46
C ALA A 141 2.07 3.94 -1.95
N TYR A 142 3.15 3.47 -2.58
CA TYR A 142 4.52 3.87 -2.27
C TYR A 142 4.98 4.88 -3.30
N GLY A 143 5.68 5.92 -2.86
CA GLY A 143 6.31 6.89 -3.74
C GLY A 143 7.40 6.27 -4.62
N PRO A 144 7.89 6.99 -5.64
CA PRO A 144 8.94 6.51 -6.55
C PRO A 144 10.21 6.06 -5.84
N LEU A 145 10.61 6.76 -4.77
CA LEU A 145 11.78 6.42 -3.96
C LEU A 145 11.46 5.40 -2.85
N GLN A 146 10.19 5.02 -2.69
CA GLN A 146 9.69 4.09 -1.67
C GLN A 146 10.01 4.52 -0.22
N LEU A 147 10.24 5.80 0.01
CA LEU A 147 10.49 6.36 1.35
C LEU A 147 9.19 6.69 2.07
N VAL A 148 8.18 7.11 1.32
CA VAL A 148 6.87 7.50 1.82
C VAL A 148 5.81 6.55 1.29
N LYS A 149 4.82 6.24 2.12
CA LYS A 149 3.61 5.50 1.73
C LYS A 149 2.36 6.26 2.14
N ARG A 150 1.36 6.23 1.27
CA ARG A 150 0.06 6.85 1.45
C ARG A 150 -1.04 5.80 1.45
N ARG A 151 -1.90 5.83 2.46
CA ARG A 151 -3.06 4.95 2.53
C ARG A 151 -4.25 5.59 1.82
N TYR A 152 -4.89 4.81 0.96
CA TYR A 152 -6.20 5.05 0.39
C TYR A 152 -7.18 4.02 0.95
N THR A 153 -8.36 4.46 1.35
CA THR A 153 -9.45 3.58 1.77
C THR A 153 -10.62 3.83 0.84
N PHE A 154 -11.04 2.78 0.15
CA PHE A 154 -12.18 2.82 -0.77
C PHE A 154 -13.36 2.12 -0.11
N PRO A 155 -14.49 2.82 0.10
CA PRO A 155 -15.72 2.18 0.54
C PRO A 155 -16.17 1.22 -0.56
N ALA A 156 -16.13 -0.08 -0.29
CA ALA A 156 -16.49 -1.12 -1.23
C ALA A 156 -17.37 -2.17 -0.54
N GLN A 157 -18.22 -1.72 0.37
CA GLN A 157 -19.12 -2.60 1.10
C GLN A 157 -20.08 -3.30 0.12
N GLN A 158 -20.08 -4.61 0.14
CA GLN A 158 -20.89 -5.43 -0.73
C GLN A 158 -21.33 -6.71 0.01
N THR A 159 -22.61 -7.03 -0.05
CA THR A 159 -23.15 -8.27 0.51
C THR A 159 -23.35 -9.30 -0.59
N VAL A 160 -22.78 -10.48 -0.39
CA VAL A 160 -22.93 -11.63 -1.29
C VAL A 160 -23.68 -12.73 -0.54
N LYS A 161 -24.67 -13.33 -1.19
CA LYS A 161 -25.46 -14.45 -0.63
C LYS A 161 -24.87 -15.79 -1.06
N VAL A 162 -24.83 -16.73 -0.11
CA VAL A 162 -24.40 -18.12 -0.33
C VAL A 162 -25.55 -19.07 -0.07
#